data_795b559ffd09bfa98549ed0d8943b390
#
_entry.id   795b559ffd09bfa98549ed0d8943b390
#
_cell.length_a   1.000
_cell.length_b   1.000
_cell.length_c   1.000
_cell.angle_alpha   90.00
_cell.angle_beta   90.00
_cell.angle_gamma   90.00
#
_symmetry.space_group_name_H-M   'P 1'
#
loop_
_entity.id
_entity.type
_entity.pdbx_description
1 polymer ?
#
loop_
_entity_poly.entity_id
_entity_poly.type
_entity_poly.pdbx_seq_one_letter_code
_entity_poly.pdbx_strand_id
1 'polypeptide(L)'
;MPINVYNFSAGPATLPKSVIDQITDRLGNFTDGMSIMEISHRSVAFKDFASESESNLRSLLQIDDSYAVLFLQGGATQQFSMVPMNLANQGTVDYLITGAWSKRAAN
;
A
#
# COMPACT_ATOMS: atom_id res chain seq x y z
N MET A 1 -2.75 9.56 -33.07
CA MET A 1 -3.89 9.06 -32.29
C MET A 1 -3.34 8.48 -31.00
N PRO A 2 -3.90 8.76 -29.83
CA PRO A 2 -3.46 8.11 -28.62
C PRO A 2 -3.74 6.61 -28.75
N ILE A 3 -2.71 5.79 -28.51
CA ILE A 3 -2.84 4.33 -28.51
C ILE A 3 -3.60 3.96 -27.24
N ASN A 4 -4.82 3.45 -27.39
CA ASN A 4 -5.56 2.90 -26.27
C ASN A 4 -4.95 1.54 -25.90
N VAL A 5 -4.22 1.48 -24.80
CA VAL A 5 -3.66 0.24 -24.28
C VAL A 5 -4.57 -0.29 -23.19
N TYR A 6 -5.04 -1.52 -23.35
CA TYR A 6 -5.80 -2.23 -22.31
C TYR A 6 -4.82 -3.06 -21.48
N ASN A 7 -4.63 -2.67 -20.22
CA ASN A 7 -3.72 -3.35 -19.31
C ASN A 7 -4.51 -4.26 -18.36
N PHE A 8 -4.28 -5.55 -18.45
CA PHE A 8 -4.87 -6.60 -17.60
C PHE A 8 -3.84 -7.23 -16.65
N SER A 9 -2.75 -6.53 -16.35
CA SER A 9 -1.72 -7.02 -15.43
C SER A 9 -2.27 -7.13 -14.00
N ALA A 10 -1.80 -8.14 -13.29
CA ALA A 10 -2.23 -8.40 -11.90
C ALA A 10 -1.65 -7.39 -10.89
N GLY A 11 -0.47 -6.85 -11.19
CA GLY A 11 0.20 -5.81 -10.39
C GLY A 11 1.67 -5.65 -10.85
N PRO A 12 2.11 -4.40 -11.13
CA PRO A 12 1.32 -3.17 -11.18
C PRO A 12 0.16 -3.24 -12.16
N ALA A 13 -0.97 -2.66 -11.80
CA ALA A 13 -2.23 -2.77 -12.53
C ALA A 13 -2.70 -1.42 -13.07
N THR A 14 -3.75 -1.44 -13.88
CA THR A 14 -4.40 -0.24 -14.38
C THR A 14 -4.95 0.60 -13.23
N LEU A 15 -4.67 1.90 -13.26
CA LEU A 15 -5.33 2.90 -12.42
C LEU A 15 -6.43 3.60 -13.22
N PRO A 16 -7.52 4.01 -12.58
CA PRO A 16 -8.52 4.87 -13.20
C PRO A 16 -7.87 6.16 -13.72
N LYS A 17 -8.32 6.61 -14.90
CA LYS A 17 -7.76 7.84 -15.51
C LYS A 17 -7.87 9.05 -14.58
N SER A 18 -8.98 9.20 -13.86
CA SER A 18 -9.17 10.27 -12.89
C SER A 18 -8.13 10.27 -11.77
N VAL A 19 -7.67 9.09 -11.35
CA VAL A 19 -6.59 8.98 -10.35
C VAL A 19 -5.25 9.43 -10.93
N ILE A 20 -4.93 9.00 -12.16
CA ILE A 20 -3.72 9.43 -12.86
C ILE A 20 -3.69 10.95 -13.04
N ASP A 21 -4.81 11.54 -13.48
CA ASP A 21 -4.94 12.98 -13.67
C ASP A 21 -4.69 13.73 -12.34
N GLN A 22 -5.31 13.29 -11.24
CA GLN A 22 -5.13 13.89 -9.91
C GLN A 22 -3.68 13.76 -9.40
N ILE A 23 -3.03 12.64 -9.62
CA ILE A 23 -1.61 12.46 -9.26
C ILE A 23 -0.75 13.43 -10.05
N THR A 24 -0.99 13.54 -11.35
CA THR A 24 -0.22 14.41 -12.24
C THR A 24 -0.35 15.88 -11.83
N ASP A 25 -1.56 16.32 -11.55
CA ASP A 25 -1.85 17.70 -11.15
C ASP A 25 -1.22 18.08 -9.80
N ARG A 26 -1.15 17.13 -8.87
CA ARG A 26 -0.66 17.37 -7.50
C ARG A 26 0.81 17.02 -7.30
N LEU A 27 1.42 16.26 -8.20
CA LEU A 27 2.77 15.75 -8.00
C LEU A 27 3.81 16.87 -7.79
N GLY A 28 3.70 17.96 -8.51
CA GLY A 28 4.63 19.09 -8.41
C GLY A 28 4.25 20.14 -7.35
N ASN A 29 3.03 20.07 -6.81
CA ASN A 29 2.55 21.01 -5.81
C ASN A 29 1.52 20.36 -4.90
N PHE A 30 2.00 19.60 -3.93
CA PHE A 30 1.16 18.99 -2.92
C PHE A 30 0.85 19.97 -1.78
N THR A 31 1.86 20.73 -1.32
CA THR A 31 1.72 21.76 -0.29
C THR A 31 2.82 22.81 -0.46
N ASP A 32 2.45 24.08 -0.41
CA ASP A 32 3.38 25.24 -0.44
C ASP A 32 4.40 25.20 -1.61
N GLY A 33 4.01 24.67 -2.77
CA GLY A 33 4.88 24.52 -3.93
C GLY A 33 5.80 23.30 -3.90
N MET A 34 5.71 22.46 -2.86
CA MET A 34 6.52 21.25 -2.73
C MET A 34 5.73 20.00 -3.13
N SER A 35 6.41 19.04 -3.73
CA SER A 35 5.90 17.70 -3.97
C SER A 35 5.73 16.91 -2.67
N ILE A 36 4.79 15.99 -2.62
CA ILE A 36 4.68 15.02 -1.51
C ILE A 36 5.98 14.23 -1.31
N MET A 37 6.77 14.05 -2.36
CA MET A 37 8.07 13.34 -2.30
C MET A 37 9.18 14.16 -1.67
N GLU A 38 8.99 15.48 -1.51
CA GLU A 38 9.99 16.42 -0.98
C GLU A 38 9.71 16.82 0.47
N ILE A 39 8.49 16.58 0.97
CA ILE A 39 8.10 16.96 2.33
C ILE A 39 8.48 15.90 3.35
N SER A 40 8.74 16.34 4.58
CA SER A 40 9.01 15.42 5.69
C SER A 40 7.75 14.63 6.08
N HIS A 41 7.91 13.32 6.34
CA HIS A 41 6.85 12.50 6.94
C HIS A 41 6.40 12.98 8.35
N ARG A 42 7.14 13.93 8.95
CA ARG A 42 6.80 14.58 10.23
C ARG A 42 6.03 15.89 10.05
N SER A 43 5.93 16.41 8.82
CA SER A 43 5.17 17.62 8.55
C SER A 43 3.68 17.42 8.83
N VAL A 44 2.99 18.51 9.14
CA VAL A 44 1.53 18.50 9.35
C VAL A 44 0.83 18.00 8.09
N ALA A 45 1.19 18.54 6.92
CA ALA A 45 0.59 18.16 5.64
C ALA A 45 0.71 16.66 5.34
N PHE A 46 1.86 16.04 5.66
CA PHE A 46 2.01 14.59 5.47
C PHE A 46 1.19 13.80 6.48
N LYS A 47 1.16 14.21 7.74
CA LYS A 47 0.37 13.54 8.79
C LYS A 47 -1.13 13.60 8.48
N ASP A 48 -1.62 14.73 8.02
CA ASP A 48 -3.02 14.90 7.64
C ASP A 48 -3.36 13.99 6.45
N PHE A 49 -2.51 13.94 5.44
CA PHE A 49 -2.65 13.03 4.30
C PHE A 49 -2.66 11.56 4.71
N ALA A 50 -1.76 11.15 5.61
CA ALA A 50 -1.69 9.77 6.11
C ALA A 50 -2.94 9.42 6.94
N SER A 51 -3.40 10.33 7.79
CA SER A 51 -4.62 10.17 8.59
C SER A 51 -5.87 10.05 7.72
N GLU A 52 -5.99 10.88 6.68
CA GLU A 52 -7.08 10.78 5.70
C GLU A 52 -7.03 9.43 4.96
N SER A 53 -5.85 8.98 4.56
CA SER A 53 -5.67 7.69 3.88
C SER A 53 -6.12 6.53 4.77
N GLU A 54 -5.76 6.54 6.06
CA GLU A 54 -6.22 5.55 7.03
C GLU A 54 -7.73 5.60 7.22
N SER A 55 -8.30 6.79 7.41
CA SER A 55 -9.74 6.99 7.56
C SER A 55 -10.53 6.45 6.36
N ASN A 56 -10.03 6.69 5.15
CA ASN A 56 -10.64 6.19 3.92
C ASN A 56 -10.60 4.65 3.86
N LEU A 57 -9.49 4.02 4.23
CA LEU A 57 -9.39 2.56 4.30
C LEU A 57 -10.35 1.98 5.34
N ARG A 58 -10.42 2.56 6.53
CA ARG A 58 -11.35 2.15 7.59
C ARG A 58 -12.80 2.21 7.10
N SER A 59 -13.17 3.32 6.46
CA SER A 59 -14.51 3.50 5.92
C SER A 59 -14.85 2.50 4.81
N LEU A 60 -13.95 2.31 3.85
CA LEU A 60 -14.17 1.42 2.70
C LEU A 60 -14.23 -0.05 3.09
N LEU A 61 -13.41 -0.48 4.05
CA LEU A 61 -13.29 -1.87 4.48
C LEU A 61 -14.05 -2.17 5.77
N GLN A 62 -14.76 -1.17 6.33
CA GLN A 62 -15.51 -1.27 7.59
C GLN A 62 -14.64 -1.77 8.77
N ILE A 63 -13.41 -1.23 8.86
CA ILE A 63 -12.46 -1.59 9.91
C ILE A 63 -12.82 -0.81 11.18
N ASP A 64 -13.16 -1.51 12.25
CA ASP A 64 -13.43 -0.89 13.54
C ASP A 64 -12.16 -0.51 14.32
N ASP A 65 -12.31 0.21 15.42
CA ASP A 65 -11.20 0.75 16.20
C ASP A 65 -10.41 -0.31 16.98
N SER A 66 -10.88 -1.56 17.04
CA SER A 66 -10.13 -2.66 17.66
C SER A 66 -8.94 -3.14 16.79
N TYR A 67 -8.90 -2.74 15.52
CA TYR A 67 -7.82 -3.05 14.60
C TYR A 67 -6.89 -1.86 14.39
N ALA A 68 -5.59 -2.10 14.36
CA ALA A 68 -4.60 -1.13 13.89
C ALA A 68 -4.42 -1.24 12.37
N VAL A 69 -4.40 -0.10 11.67
CA VAL A 69 -4.02 -0.03 10.25
C VAL A 69 -2.56 0.38 10.18
N LEU A 70 -1.73 -0.44 9.56
CA LEU A 70 -0.29 -0.22 9.47
C LEU A 70 0.15 -0.13 8.01
N PHE A 71 0.80 0.96 7.65
CA PHE A 71 1.45 1.15 6.35
C PHE A 71 2.91 0.70 6.45
N LEU A 72 3.20 -0.52 5.99
CA LEU A 72 4.51 -1.14 6.12
C LEU A 72 5.20 -1.27 4.76
N GLN A 73 6.50 -1.09 4.76
CA GLN A 73 7.33 -1.34 3.58
C GLN A 73 7.56 -2.85 3.37
N GLY A 74 8.08 -3.26 2.19
CA GLY A 74 8.46 -4.64 1.90
C GLY A 74 7.40 -5.47 1.17
N GLY A 75 6.21 -4.89 0.95
CA GLY A 75 5.11 -5.53 0.24
C GLY A 75 4.66 -6.85 0.85
N ALA A 76 3.87 -7.62 0.11
CA ALA A 76 3.35 -8.91 0.57
C ALA A 76 4.46 -9.95 0.86
N THR A 77 5.58 -9.87 0.16
CA THR A 77 6.70 -10.81 0.37
C THR A 77 7.24 -10.74 1.79
N GLN A 78 7.42 -9.53 2.33
CA GLN A 78 7.94 -9.37 3.69
C GLN A 78 6.89 -9.77 4.75
N GLN A 79 5.59 -9.68 4.44
CA GLN A 79 4.53 -10.10 5.36
C GLN A 79 4.61 -11.60 5.68
N PHE A 80 5.03 -12.43 4.75
CA PHE A 80 5.21 -13.86 5.00
C PHE A 80 6.26 -14.16 6.08
N SER A 81 7.20 -13.24 6.31
CA SER A 81 8.15 -13.34 7.42
C SER A 81 7.66 -12.59 8.65
N MET A 82 7.14 -11.36 8.49
CA MET A 82 6.74 -10.52 9.61
C MET A 82 5.58 -11.11 10.42
N VAL A 83 4.60 -11.71 9.76
CA VAL A 83 3.44 -12.31 10.44
C VAL A 83 3.87 -13.45 11.37
N PRO A 84 4.58 -14.49 10.91
CA PRO A 84 5.01 -15.56 11.80
C PRO A 84 6.03 -15.08 12.85
N MET A 85 6.92 -14.17 12.55
CA MET A 85 7.86 -13.62 13.54
C MET A 85 7.16 -12.94 14.71
N ASN A 86 6.01 -12.33 14.48
CA ASN A 86 5.25 -11.64 15.52
C ASN A 86 4.22 -12.53 16.22
N LEU A 87 3.69 -13.55 15.55
CA LEU A 87 2.54 -14.32 16.06
C LEU A 87 2.85 -15.77 16.44
N ALA A 88 3.93 -16.36 15.94
CA ALA A 88 4.18 -17.80 16.14
C ALA A 88 4.78 -18.16 17.50
N ASN A 89 5.12 -17.22 18.38
CA ASN A 89 5.63 -17.46 19.74
C ASN A 89 6.65 -18.62 19.83
N GLN A 90 7.65 -18.63 18.93
CA GLN A 90 8.66 -19.70 18.80
C GLN A 90 8.10 -21.08 18.35
N GLY A 91 6.85 -21.14 17.93
CA GLY A 91 6.24 -22.32 17.36
C GLY A 91 6.62 -22.56 15.90
N THR A 92 6.14 -23.67 15.36
CA THR A 92 6.24 -24.00 13.94
C THR A 92 5.13 -23.29 13.17
N VAL A 93 5.43 -22.83 11.96
CA VAL A 93 4.43 -22.27 11.04
C VAL A 93 4.37 -23.08 9.76
N ASP A 94 3.17 -23.26 9.26
CA ASP A 94 2.91 -23.97 8.01
C ASP A 94 2.65 -22.97 6.87
N TYR A 95 3.24 -23.24 5.70
CA TYR A 95 2.99 -22.49 4.49
C TYR A 95 2.26 -23.36 3.47
N LEU A 96 1.06 -22.93 3.06
CA LEU A 96 0.33 -23.59 1.98
C LEU A 96 0.95 -23.19 0.63
N ILE A 97 1.55 -24.18 -0.04
CA ILE A 97 2.17 -23.98 -1.35
C ILE A 97 1.14 -24.27 -2.44
N THR A 98 0.57 -23.21 -3.01
CA THR A 98 -0.44 -23.28 -4.08
C THR A 98 0.10 -22.83 -5.44
N GLY A 99 1.33 -22.29 -5.50
CA GLY A 99 1.94 -21.78 -6.72
C GLY A 99 3.31 -21.15 -6.47
N ALA A 100 3.82 -20.41 -7.45
CA ALA A 100 5.17 -19.84 -7.42
C ALA A 100 5.39 -18.86 -6.25
N TRP A 101 4.39 -18.04 -5.93
CA TRP A 101 4.50 -17.03 -4.86
C TRP A 101 4.51 -17.66 -3.48
N SER A 102 3.64 -18.62 -3.22
CA SER A 102 3.62 -19.33 -1.94
C SER A 102 4.88 -20.17 -1.74
N LYS A 103 5.41 -20.78 -2.81
CA LYS A 103 6.70 -21.47 -2.76
C LYS A 103 7.85 -20.51 -2.40
N ARG A 104 7.84 -19.29 -2.97
CA ARG A 104 8.85 -18.25 -2.64
C ARG A 104 8.72 -17.77 -1.20
N ALA A 105 7.51 -17.74 -0.67
CA ALA A 105 7.24 -17.35 0.71
C ALA A 105 7.78 -18.36 1.73
N ALA A 106 7.77 -19.66 1.38
CA ALA A 106 8.23 -20.75 2.25
C ALA A 106 9.76 -20.96 2.25
N ASN A 107 10.49 -20.31 1.32
CA ASN A 107 11.95 -20.37 1.21
C ASN A 107 12.60 -19.16 1.90
#